data_80a21470bc810a022dc7f680fbd33f1b
#
_entry.id   80a21470bc810a022dc7f680fbd33f1b
#
_cell.length_a   1.000
_cell.length_b   1.000
_cell.length_c   1.000
_cell.angle_alpha   90.00
_cell.angle_beta   90.00
_cell.angle_gamma   90.00
#
_symmetry.space_group_name_H-M   'P 1'
#
loop_
_entity.id
_entity.type
_entity.pdbx_description
1 polymer ?
#
loop_
_entity_poly.entity_id
_entity_poly.type
_entity_poly.pdbx_seq_one_letter_code
_entity_poly.pdbx_strand_id
1 'polypeptide(L)'
;LASSRCKPNGMLEILPDRILDFLHPLPVSEIWGVGPKTNEVLLALGLHTIKDIANTTKRTLIRALGESLGESLYDLSWGRDFRDVSISQADKSISAAETFNYDIDDEEEILTEFLRLTEKATRRMRDKELAAKTLSIKVRFSDFSTITRSKTVDLPISGTNECFAIIKTLYQALHLDRARIRLVGVSLDNLV
;
A
#
# COMPACT_ATOMS: atom_id res chain seq x y z
N LEU A 1 0.62 18.66 -7.70
CA LEU A 1 0.32 19.92 -6.98
C LEU A 1 -0.20 20.99 -7.92
N ALA A 2 0.60 21.48 -8.90
CA ALA A 2 0.16 22.51 -9.84
C ALA A 2 -1.14 22.12 -10.58
N SER A 3 -1.16 20.89 -11.16
CA SER A 3 -2.33 20.37 -11.87
C SER A 3 -3.60 20.29 -11.02
N SER A 4 -3.48 20.00 -9.72
CA SER A 4 -4.64 19.96 -8.82
C SER A 4 -5.23 21.35 -8.58
N ARG A 5 -4.39 22.37 -8.56
CA ARG A 5 -4.78 23.74 -8.23
C ARG A 5 -5.32 24.54 -9.40
N CYS A 6 -5.13 24.08 -10.62
CA CYS A 6 -5.67 24.73 -11.82
C CYS A 6 -6.95 24.05 -12.37
N LYS A 7 -7.41 22.99 -11.76
CA LYS A 7 -8.69 22.34 -12.14
C LYS A 7 -9.90 23.16 -11.67
N PRO A 8 -11.05 23.10 -12.40
CA PRO A 8 -11.30 22.29 -13.60
C PRO A 8 -10.78 22.92 -14.91
N ASN A 9 -10.64 24.24 -15.04
CA ASN A 9 -10.46 24.92 -16.34
C ASN A 9 -9.32 25.94 -16.32
N GLY A 10 -8.28 25.70 -15.55
CA GLY A 10 -7.14 26.60 -15.43
C GLY A 10 -5.84 26.00 -15.97
N MET A 11 -4.86 26.85 -16.19
CA MET A 11 -3.46 26.51 -16.45
C MET A 11 -2.60 27.20 -15.40
N LEU A 12 -1.65 26.46 -14.83
CA LEU A 12 -0.70 26.97 -13.86
C LEU A 12 0.71 26.56 -14.28
N GLU A 13 1.54 27.53 -14.60
CA GLU A 13 2.95 27.34 -14.84
C GLU A 13 3.73 27.82 -13.62
N ILE A 14 4.70 27.01 -13.18
CA ILE A 14 5.59 27.34 -12.08
C ILE A 14 7.01 27.32 -12.62
N LEU A 15 7.59 28.50 -12.76
CA LEU A 15 8.97 28.67 -13.21
C LEU A 15 9.95 28.13 -12.14
N PRO A 16 11.14 27.67 -12.55
CA PRO A 16 12.12 27.07 -11.63
C PRO A 16 12.51 27.99 -10.46
N ASP A 17 12.60 29.27 -10.67
CA ASP A 17 12.91 30.30 -9.66
C ASP A 17 11.75 30.58 -8.69
N ARG A 18 10.52 30.13 -9.03
CA ARG A 18 9.30 30.35 -8.24
C ARG A 18 8.82 29.09 -7.50
N ILE A 19 9.54 27.99 -7.61
CA ILE A 19 9.15 26.69 -7.02
C ILE A 19 8.93 26.83 -5.51
N LEU A 20 9.85 27.45 -4.79
CA LEU A 20 9.76 27.56 -3.32
C LEU A 20 8.68 28.55 -2.89
N ASP A 21 8.47 29.64 -3.63
CA ASP A 21 7.37 30.57 -3.38
C ASP A 21 6.00 29.89 -3.50
N PHE A 22 5.90 28.92 -4.41
CA PHE A 22 4.70 28.10 -4.60
C PHE A 22 4.55 27.02 -3.53
N LEU A 23 5.63 26.28 -3.24
CA LEU A 23 5.58 25.13 -2.35
C LEU A 23 5.47 25.51 -0.87
N HIS A 24 6.28 26.44 -0.40
CA HIS A 24 6.47 26.71 1.01
C HIS A 24 5.21 27.12 1.77
N PRO A 25 4.26 27.89 1.19
CA PRO A 25 3.01 28.24 1.87
C PRO A 25 2.01 27.08 1.99
N LEU A 26 2.23 25.96 1.26
CA LEU A 26 1.28 24.86 1.24
C LEU A 26 1.33 24.05 2.53
N PRO A 27 0.18 23.48 2.96
CA PRO A 27 0.16 22.57 4.10
C PRO A 27 0.98 21.28 3.81
N VAL A 28 1.53 20.67 4.86
CA VAL A 28 2.35 19.46 4.73
C VAL A 28 1.61 18.29 4.07
N SER A 29 0.30 18.21 4.23
CA SER A 29 -0.56 17.18 3.62
C SER A 29 -0.59 17.21 2.09
N GLU A 30 -0.14 18.30 1.46
CA GLU A 30 -0.08 18.42 0.00
C GLU A 30 1.16 17.71 -0.59
N ILE A 31 2.17 17.39 0.22
CA ILE A 31 3.35 16.67 -0.29
C ILE A 31 2.96 15.23 -0.61
N TRP A 32 3.38 14.77 -1.77
CA TRP A 32 3.19 13.37 -2.15
C TRP A 32 3.90 12.44 -1.13
N GLY A 33 3.17 11.43 -0.65
CA GLY A 33 3.63 10.53 0.40
C GLY A 33 3.18 10.90 1.81
N VAL A 34 2.58 12.07 2.01
CA VAL A 34 1.97 12.46 3.28
C VAL A 34 0.51 12.03 3.32
N GLY A 35 0.26 10.85 3.86
CA GLY A 35 -1.08 10.37 4.19
C GLY A 35 -1.54 10.86 5.57
N PRO A 36 -2.78 10.52 6.00
CA PRO A 36 -3.34 10.97 7.29
C PRO A 36 -2.42 10.72 8.48
N LYS A 37 -1.87 9.51 8.61
CA LYS A 37 -0.95 9.15 9.71
C LYS A 37 0.35 9.95 9.70
N THR A 38 0.96 10.13 8.54
CA THR A 38 2.17 10.95 8.40
C THR A 38 1.87 12.41 8.74
N ASN A 39 0.72 12.92 8.29
CA ASN A 39 0.26 14.27 8.60
C ASN A 39 0.11 14.49 10.11
N GLU A 40 -0.50 13.54 10.82
CA GLU A 40 -0.62 13.58 12.29
C GLU A 40 0.75 13.69 12.98
N VAL A 41 1.73 12.90 12.54
CA VAL A 41 3.10 12.94 13.08
C VAL A 41 3.77 14.29 12.82
N LEU A 42 3.63 14.83 11.60
CA LEU A 42 4.21 16.14 11.26
C LEU A 42 3.58 17.27 12.08
N LEU A 43 2.25 17.27 12.22
CA LEU A 43 1.52 18.25 13.03
C LEU A 43 1.92 18.16 14.52
N ALA A 44 2.11 16.95 15.06
CA ALA A 44 2.58 16.75 16.43
C ALA A 44 4.00 17.29 16.65
N LEU A 45 4.81 17.38 15.58
CA LEU A 45 6.14 18.03 15.61
C LEU A 45 6.05 19.56 15.41
N GLY A 46 4.84 20.13 15.27
CA GLY A 46 4.65 21.56 15.01
C GLY A 46 4.91 21.95 13.56
N LEU A 47 4.98 20.99 12.62
CA LEU A 47 5.22 21.22 11.19
C LEU A 47 3.89 21.30 10.47
N HIS A 48 3.45 22.49 10.09
CA HIS A 48 2.16 22.73 9.46
C HIS A 48 2.27 22.96 7.95
N THR A 49 3.38 23.58 7.52
CA THR A 49 3.64 23.97 6.14
C THR A 49 4.85 23.23 5.57
N ILE A 50 4.94 23.21 4.24
CA ILE A 50 6.12 22.67 3.54
C ILE A 50 7.38 23.44 3.94
N LYS A 51 7.27 24.74 4.20
CA LYS A 51 8.37 25.57 4.71
C LYS A 51 8.87 25.07 6.06
N ASP A 52 7.99 24.63 6.94
CA ASP A 52 8.39 24.10 8.26
C ASP A 52 9.22 22.82 8.09
N ILE A 53 8.85 21.96 7.15
CA ILE A 53 9.66 20.78 6.81
C ILE A 53 11.03 21.21 6.28
N ALA A 54 11.09 22.15 5.34
CA ALA A 54 12.34 22.65 4.76
C ALA A 54 13.28 23.26 5.82
N ASN A 55 12.74 23.93 6.83
CA ASN A 55 13.49 24.52 7.93
C ASN A 55 13.87 23.51 9.02
N THR A 56 13.32 22.31 8.99
CA THR A 56 13.63 21.25 9.96
C THR A 56 14.85 20.45 9.49
N THR A 57 15.66 19.96 10.45
CA THR A 57 16.82 19.16 10.06
C THR A 57 16.38 17.81 9.47
N LYS A 58 17.08 17.36 8.43
CA LYS A 58 16.84 16.03 7.79
C LYS A 58 16.84 14.92 8.84
N ARG A 59 17.76 14.99 9.83
CA ARG A 59 17.87 14.03 10.94
C ARG A 59 16.60 13.96 11.80
N THR A 60 15.95 15.08 12.07
CA THR A 60 14.69 15.11 12.82
C THR A 60 13.58 14.38 12.07
N LEU A 61 13.45 14.62 10.77
CA LEU A 61 12.46 13.96 9.92
C LEU A 61 12.71 12.45 9.82
N ILE A 62 13.98 12.03 9.63
CA ILE A 62 14.36 10.61 9.61
C ILE A 62 14.01 9.92 10.93
N ARG A 63 14.29 10.57 12.05
CA ARG A 63 13.98 10.02 13.39
C ARG A 63 12.47 9.82 13.60
N ALA A 64 11.64 10.70 13.07
CA ALA A 64 10.20 10.67 13.27
C ALA A 64 9.47 9.75 12.27
N LEU A 65 9.95 9.66 11.04
CA LEU A 65 9.23 9.06 9.91
C LEU A 65 9.95 7.83 9.30
N GLY A 66 11.17 7.55 9.76
CA GLY A 66 12.05 6.56 9.13
C GLY A 66 12.90 7.17 8.01
N GLU A 67 13.98 6.46 7.65
CA GLU A 67 15.01 6.95 6.73
C GLU A 67 14.43 7.35 5.37
N SER A 68 13.77 6.43 4.69
CA SER A 68 13.25 6.63 3.33
C SER A 68 12.26 7.80 3.22
N LEU A 69 11.26 7.85 4.12
CA LEU A 69 10.23 8.90 4.08
C LEU A 69 10.78 10.24 4.56
N GLY A 70 11.59 10.24 5.62
CA GLY A 70 12.17 11.47 6.17
C GLY A 70 13.10 12.17 5.18
N GLU A 71 13.94 11.41 4.47
CA GLU A 71 14.79 11.94 3.40
C GLU A 71 13.98 12.49 2.23
N SER A 72 13.01 11.69 1.76
CA SER A 72 12.15 12.07 0.64
C SER A 72 11.37 13.36 0.93
N LEU A 73 10.78 13.50 2.11
CA LEU A 73 10.02 14.71 2.46
C LEU A 73 10.92 15.94 2.59
N TYR A 74 12.14 15.77 3.12
CA TYR A 74 13.11 16.86 3.15
C TYR A 74 13.45 17.35 1.75
N ASP A 75 13.79 16.44 0.83
CA ASP A 75 14.16 16.83 -0.54
C ASP A 75 12.97 17.42 -1.30
N LEU A 76 11.77 16.83 -1.18
CA LEU A 76 10.55 17.35 -1.79
C LEU A 76 10.16 18.73 -1.26
N SER A 77 10.44 19.03 0.02
CA SER A 77 10.17 20.36 0.58
C SER A 77 11.02 21.48 -0.05
N TRP A 78 12.17 21.11 -0.62
CA TRP A 78 13.04 21.99 -1.42
C TRP A 78 12.76 21.91 -2.92
N GLY A 79 11.66 21.27 -3.33
CA GLY A 79 11.33 21.08 -4.74
C GLY A 79 12.26 20.12 -5.48
N ARG A 80 12.99 19.28 -4.76
CA ARG A 80 13.93 18.32 -5.34
C ARG A 80 13.28 16.96 -5.40
N ASP A 81 13.11 16.43 -6.60
CA ASP A 81 12.64 15.07 -6.83
C ASP A 81 13.63 14.37 -7.77
N PHE A 82 14.41 13.47 -7.22
CA PHE A 82 15.44 12.74 -7.95
C PHE A 82 14.94 11.44 -8.56
N ARG A 83 13.64 11.17 -8.48
CA ARG A 83 13.05 9.94 -9.03
C ARG A 83 12.95 10.05 -10.54
N ASP A 84 13.51 9.07 -11.23
CA ASP A 84 13.33 8.93 -12.67
C ASP A 84 11.91 8.47 -13.00
N VAL A 85 11.44 8.82 -14.19
CA VAL A 85 10.20 8.26 -14.74
C VAL A 85 10.48 6.83 -15.16
N SER A 86 10.08 5.87 -14.35
CA SER A 86 10.24 4.45 -14.66
C SER A 86 8.99 3.90 -15.33
N ILE A 87 9.16 3.27 -16.49
CA ILE A 87 8.06 2.67 -17.28
C ILE A 87 7.68 1.29 -16.72
N SER A 88 8.58 0.58 -16.07
CA SER A 88 8.32 -0.72 -15.44
C SER A 88 9.10 -0.87 -14.14
N GLN A 89 8.37 -1.15 -13.07
CA GLN A 89 8.96 -1.73 -11.86
C GLN A 89 8.55 -3.20 -11.81
N ALA A 90 9.48 -4.08 -11.44
CA ALA A 90 9.13 -5.48 -11.17
C ALA A 90 8.02 -5.52 -10.10
N ASP A 91 7.03 -6.36 -10.34
CA ASP A 91 5.96 -6.54 -9.35
C ASP A 91 6.55 -7.09 -8.05
N LYS A 92 6.28 -6.42 -6.95
CA LYS A 92 6.70 -6.87 -5.62
C LYS A 92 5.73 -7.89 -5.03
N SER A 93 4.47 -7.80 -5.46
CA SER A 93 3.39 -8.68 -5.04
C SER A 93 2.29 -8.76 -6.09
N ILE A 94 1.56 -9.87 -6.11
CA ILE A 94 0.35 -10.05 -6.91
C ILE A 94 -0.77 -10.43 -5.96
N SER A 95 -1.82 -9.64 -5.92
CA SER A 95 -2.94 -9.85 -5.00
C SER A 95 -4.27 -9.85 -5.72
N ALA A 96 -5.24 -10.52 -5.11
CA ALA A 96 -6.64 -10.47 -5.47
C ALA A 96 -7.49 -10.41 -4.19
N ALA A 97 -8.54 -9.62 -4.21
CA ALA A 97 -9.48 -9.52 -3.09
C ALA A 97 -10.89 -9.34 -3.62
N GLU A 98 -11.86 -9.75 -2.81
CA GLU A 98 -13.29 -9.59 -3.06
C GLU A 98 -13.98 -9.04 -1.83
N THR A 99 -14.83 -8.05 -2.04
CA THR A 99 -15.75 -7.55 -1.01
C THR A 99 -17.13 -8.14 -1.31
N PHE A 100 -17.67 -8.87 -0.37
CA PHE A 100 -18.98 -9.50 -0.54
C PHE A 100 -20.10 -8.47 -0.54
N ASN A 101 -21.18 -8.74 -1.27
CA ASN A 101 -22.38 -7.90 -1.26
C ASN A 101 -23.12 -7.95 0.07
N TYR A 102 -22.98 -9.05 0.81
CA TYR A 102 -23.46 -9.29 2.17
C TYR A 102 -22.40 -10.02 2.98
N ASP A 103 -22.40 -9.82 4.28
CA ASP A 103 -21.41 -10.47 5.14
C ASP A 103 -21.68 -11.99 5.23
N ILE A 104 -20.65 -12.81 5.06
CA ILE A 104 -20.71 -14.28 4.98
C ILE A 104 -20.14 -14.86 6.26
N ASP A 105 -20.75 -15.94 6.77
CA ASP A 105 -20.29 -16.73 7.91
C ASP A 105 -20.18 -18.23 7.59
N ASP A 106 -20.43 -18.62 6.35
CA ASP A 106 -20.27 -20.00 5.85
C ASP A 106 -18.82 -20.25 5.42
N GLU A 107 -18.17 -21.24 6.06
CA GLU A 107 -16.77 -21.59 5.79
C GLU A 107 -16.56 -22.13 4.38
N GLU A 108 -17.50 -22.92 3.84
CA GLU A 108 -17.36 -23.50 2.49
C GLU A 108 -17.44 -22.41 1.42
N GLU A 109 -18.34 -21.45 1.58
CA GLU A 109 -18.46 -20.30 0.68
C GLU A 109 -17.19 -19.44 0.73
N ILE A 110 -16.68 -19.18 1.92
CA ILE A 110 -15.43 -18.41 2.11
C ILE A 110 -14.23 -19.12 1.49
N LEU A 111 -14.09 -20.44 1.69
CA LEU A 111 -13.00 -21.22 1.11
C LEU A 111 -13.11 -21.31 -0.42
N THR A 112 -14.32 -21.40 -0.94
CA THR A 112 -14.56 -21.35 -2.39
C THR A 112 -14.09 -20.03 -2.98
N GLU A 113 -14.37 -18.93 -2.29
CA GLU A 113 -13.90 -17.62 -2.72
C GLU A 113 -12.38 -17.47 -2.62
N PHE A 114 -11.76 -17.98 -1.57
CA PHE A 114 -10.30 -18.04 -1.48
C PHE A 114 -9.67 -18.84 -2.61
N LEU A 115 -10.28 -19.97 -3.01
CA LEU A 115 -9.81 -20.75 -4.16
C LEU A 115 -9.87 -19.92 -5.44
N ARG A 116 -11.01 -19.26 -5.72
CA ARG A 116 -11.20 -18.39 -6.88
C ARG A 116 -10.17 -17.26 -6.94
N LEU A 117 -9.93 -16.61 -5.80
CA LEU A 117 -8.93 -15.53 -5.69
C LEU A 117 -7.50 -16.05 -5.87
N THR A 118 -7.20 -17.24 -5.31
CA THR A 118 -5.90 -17.89 -5.49
C THR A 118 -5.65 -18.23 -6.95
N GLU A 119 -6.65 -18.79 -7.65
CA GLU A 119 -6.55 -19.06 -9.07
C GLU A 119 -6.27 -17.80 -9.90
N LYS A 120 -7.02 -16.72 -9.61
CA LYS A 120 -6.83 -15.42 -10.27
C LYS A 120 -5.43 -14.86 -10.04
N ALA A 121 -4.92 -14.93 -8.80
CA ALA A 121 -3.61 -14.42 -8.46
C ALA A 121 -2.48 -15.27 -9.06
N THR A 122 -2.55 -16.60 -8.94
CA THR A 122 -1.54 -17.53 -9.48
C THR A 122 -1.51 -17.53 -11.00
N ARG A 123 -2.66 -17.37 -11.68
CA ARG A 123 -2.71 -17.18 -13.14
C ARG A 123 -1.91 -15.94 -13.54
N ARG A 124 -2.20 -14.78 -12.93
CA ARG A 124 -1.47 -13.53 -13.23
C ARG A 124 0.03 -13.63 -12.93
N MET A 125 0.39 -14.42 -11.92
CA MET A 125 1.78 -14.67 -11.55
C MET A 125 2.48 -15.52 -12.62
N ARG A 126 1.85 -16.62 -13.08
CA ARG A 126 2.39 -17.48 -14.14
C ARG A 126 2.47 -16.77 -15.48
N ASP A 127 1.49 -15.91 -15.82
CA ASP A 127 1.52 -15.10 -17.05
C ASP A 127 2.75 -14.18 -17.11
N LYS A 128 3.41 -13.94 -15.98
CA LYS A 128 4.65 -13.16 -15.84
C LYS A 128 5.88 -14.03 -15.57
N GLU A 129 5.74 -15.36 -15.68
CA GLU A 129 6.82 -16.32 -15.39
C GLU A 129 7.40 -16.20 -13.98
N LEU A 130 6.58 -15.81 -13.01
CA LEU A 130 6.97 -15.60 -11.62
C LEU A 130 6.49 -16.74 -10.71
N ALA A 131 7.17 -16.90 -9.56
CA ALA A 131 6.77 -17.76 -8.46
C ALA A 131 6.86 -17.00 -7.13
N ALA A 132 6.04 -17.36 -6.14
CA ALA A 132 5.98 -16.68 -4.86
C ALA A 132 6.64 -17.49 -3.75
N LYS A 133 7.33 -16.79 -2.83
CA LYS A 133 7.84 -17.39 -1.59
C LYS A 133 6.96 -17.09 -0.38
N THR A 134 6.14 -16.03 -0.42
CA THR A 134 5.28 -15.69 0.71
C THR A 134 3.83 -15.60 0.23
N LEU A 135 2.95 -16.29 0.95
CA LEU A 135 1.52 -16.27 0.73
C LEU A 135 0.84 -15.63 1.93
N SER A 136 -0.10 -14.73 1.67
CA SER A 136 -0.81 -14.02 2.71
C SER A 136 -2.31 -14.06 2.45
N ILE A 137 -3.09 -14.13 3.54
CA ILE A 137 -4.53 -13.91 3.52
C ILE A 137 -4.87 -12.60 4.22
N LYS A 138 -5.93 -11.99 3.77
CA LYS A 138 -6.57 -10.84 4.39
C LYS A 138 -8.03 -11.16 4.61
N VAL A 139 -8.51 -10.98 5.83
CA VAL A 139 -9.91 -11.14 6.21
C VAL A 139 -10.36 -9.84 6.87
N ARG A 140 -11.45 -9.24 6.37
CA ARG A 140 -12.10 -8.08 6.99
C ARG A 140 -13.48 -8.46 7.45
N PHE A 141 -13.80 -8.11 8.68
CA PHE A 141 -15.07 -8.37 9.31
C PHE A 141 -16.11 -7.27 9.03
N SER A 142 -17.36 -7.50 9.47
CA SER A 142 -18.47 -6.56 9.36
C SER A 142 -18.23 -5.23 10.07
N ASP A 143 -17.44 -5.22 11.15
CA ASP A 143 -17.01 -4.04 11.90
C ASP A 143 -15.84 -3.30 11.27
N PHE A 144 -15.42 -3.71 10.05
CA PHE A 144 -14.25 -3.20 9.32
C PHE A 144 -12.90 -3.51 9.94
N SER A 145 -12.82 -4.21 11.06
CA SER A 145 -11.55 -4.74 11.54
C SER A 145 -10.96 -5.72 10.52
N THR A 146 -9.64 -5.81 10.49
CA THR A 146 -8.94 -6.60 9.46
C THR A 146 -7.84 -7.43 10.09
N ILE A 147 -7.80 -8.71 9.75
CA ILE A 147 -6.73 -9.63 10.11
C ILE A 147 -5.95 -9.98 8.84
N THR A 148 -4.64 -10.05 8.96
CA THR A 148 -3.74 -10.57 7.93
C THR A 148 -2.88 -11.67 8.53
N ARG A 149 -2.69 -12.76 7.79
CA ARG A 149 -1.78 -13.85 8.15
C ARG A 149 -0.95 -14.23 6.93
N SER A 150 0.31 -14.58 7.15
CA SER A 150 1.22 -14.95 6.07
C SER A 150 2.04 -16.19 6.42
N LYS A 151 2.49 -16.89 5.38
CA LYS A 151 3.44 -18.00 5.47
C LYS A 151 4.47 -17.86 4.37
N THR A 152 5.73 -17.91 4.74
CA THR A 152 6.86 -17.98 3.82
C THR A 152 7.31 -19.44 3.68
N VAL A 153 7.59 -19.84 2.44
CA VAL A 153 8.08 -21.18 2.09
C VAL A 153 9.52 -21.10 1.60
N ASP A 154 10.26 -22.17 1.75
CA ASP A 154 11.68 -22.23 1.39
C ASP A 154 11.87 -22.19 -0.14
N LEU A 155 11.05 -22.95 -0.86
CA LEU A 155 11.07 -23.02 -2.32
C LEU A 155 9.90 -22.19 -2.91
N PRO A 156 10.17 -21.40 -3.96
CA PRO A 156 9.11 -20.66 -4.64
C PRO A 156 8.07 -21.60 -5.23
N ILE A 157 6.81 -21.23 -5.12
CA ILE A 157 5.68 -22.01 -5.66
C ILE A 157 4.86 -21.17 -6.63
N SER A 158 4.30 -21.84 -7.67
CA SER A 158 3.44 -21.21 -8.69
C SER A 158 2.16 -21.98 -8.97
N GLY A 159 2.05 -23.21 -8.41
CA GLY A 159 0.88 -24.06 -8.56
C GLY A 159 -0.32 -23.56 -7.76
N THR A 160 -1.50 -23.48 -8.37
CA THR A 160 -2.73 -23.02 -7.71
C THR A 160 -3.08 -23.90 -6.49
N ASN A 161 -2.99 -25.23 -6.65
CA ASN A 161 -3.36 -26.16 -5.58
C ASN A 161 -2.42 -26.08 -4.38
N GLU A 162 -1.11 -25.91 -4.63
CA GLU A 162 -0.11 -25.72 -3.57
C GLU A 162 -0.34 -24.41 -2.82
N CYS A 163 -0.56 -23.32 -3.56
CA CYS A 163 -0.88 -22.02 -2.98
C CYS A 163 -2.17 -22.08 -2.15
N PHE A 164 -3.23 -22.70 -2.71
CA PHE A 164 -4.51 -22.81 -2.02
C PHE A 164 -4.43 -23.66 -0.74
N ALA A 165 -3.65 -24.74 -0.72
CA ALA A 165 -3.47 -25.54 0.48
C ALA A 165 -2.88 -24.70 1.65
N ILE A 166 -1.94 -23.82 1.35
CA ILE A 166 -1.37 -22.89 2.33
C ILE A 166 -2.42 -21.84 2.76
N ILE A 167 -3.13 -21.22 1.80
CA ILE A 167 -4.18 -20.24 2.08
C ILE A 167 -5.27 -20.83 2.97
N LYS A 168 -5.73 -22.04 2.66
CA LYS A 168 -6.71 -22.79 3.48
C LYS A 168 -6.20 -23.00 4.90
N THR A 169 -4.95 -23.44 5.06
CA THR A 169 -4.34 -23.63 6.39
C THR A 169 -4.27 -22.32 7.18
N LEU A 170 -3.90 -21.22 6.53
CA LEU A 170 -3.84 -19.90 7.17
C LEU A 170 -5.22 -19.43 7.62
N TYR A 171 -6.25 -19.66 6.82
CA TYR A 171 -7.62 -19.30 7.16
C TYR A 171 -8.14 -20.16 8.33
N GLN A 172 -8.00 -21.47 8.25
CA GLN A 172 -8.48 -22.39 9.30
C GLN A 172 -7.77 -22.16 10.65
N ALA A 173 -6.51 -21.73 10.64
CA ALA A 173 -5.78 -21.36 11.86
C ALA A 173 -6.32 -20.09 12.56
N LEU A 174 -7.24 -19.34 11.94
CA LEU A 174 -7.89 -18.21 12.59
C LEU A 174 -9.00 -18.63 13.56
N HIS A 175 -9.53 -19.88 13.46
CA HIS A 175 -10.59 -20.42 14.29
C HIS A 175 -11.82 -19.46 14.38
N LEU A 176 -12.30 -19.00 13.22
CA LEU A 176 -13.38 -18.02 13.12
C LEU A 176 -14.74 -18.72 13.13
N ASP A 177 -15.26 -19.02 14.31
CA ASP A 177 -16.60 -19.57 14.45
C ASP A 177 -17.66 -18.47 14.29
N ARG A 178 -18.51 -18.59 13.26
CA ARG A 178 -19.63 -17.67 12.96
C ARG A 178 -19.23 -16.20 12.82
N ALA A 179 -18.00 -15.93 12.43
CA ALA A 179 -17.55 -14.57 12.18
C ALA A 179 -18.13 -14.04 10.86
N ARG A 180 -18.78 -12.89 10.92
CA ARG A 180 -19.31 -12.22 9.72
C ARG A 180 -18.18 -11.58 8.93
N ILE A 181 -17.86 -12.16 7.78
CA ILE A 181 -16.76 -11.75 6.90
C ILE A 181 -17.30 -10.91 5.76
N ARG A 182 -16.76 -9.71 5.64
CA ARG A 182 -17.10 -8.71 4.62
C ARG A 182 -16.18 -8.76 3.41
N LEU A 183 -14.90 -9.11 3.60
CA LEU A 183 -13.91 -9.16 2.52
C LEU A 183 -12.90 -10.24 2.80
N VAL A 184 -12.53 -10.96 1.75
CA VAL A 184 -11.38 -11.85 1.75
C VAL A 184 -10.40 -11.45 0.64
N GLY A 185 -9.12 -11.75 0.86
CA GLY A 185 -8.07 -11.48 -0.11
C GLY A 185 -6.89 -12.40 0.04
N VAL A 186 -6.19 -12.60 -1.05
CA VAL A 186 -4.92 -13.32 -1.13
C VAL A 186 -3.84 -12.42 -1.69
N SER A 187 -2.62 -12.58 -1.19
CA SER A 187 -1.42 -11.92 -1.75
C SER A 187 -0.31 -12.94 -1.91
N LEU A 188 0.37 -12.85 -3.03
CA LEU A 188 1.54 -13.60 -3.41
C LEU A 188 2.71 -12.63 -3.42
N ASP A 189 3.62 -12.78 -2.48
CA ASP A 189 4.68 -11.81 -2.19
C ASP A 189 6.06 -12.49 -2.33
N ASN A 190 7.13 -11.68 -2.29
CA ASN A 190 8.51 -12.15 -2.51
C ASN A 190 8.62 -12.95 -3.81
N LEU A 191 8.16 -12.31 -4.89
CA LEU A 191 8.15 -12.88 -6.24
C LEU A 191 9.58 -13.04 -6.77
N VAL A 192 9.84 -14.18 -7.42
CA VAL A 192 11.11 -14.56 -8.05
C VAL A 192 10.87 -15.16 -9.42
#